data_1cb291f7731fe319143918f2f4980f62
#
_entry.id   1cb291f7731fe319143918f2f4980f62
#
_cell.length_a   1.000
_cell.length_b   1.000
_cell.length_c   1.000
_cell.angle_alpha   90.00
_cell.angle_beta   90.00
_cell.angle_gamma   90.00
#
_symmetry.space_group_name_H-M   'P 1'
#
loop_
_entity.id
_entity.type
_entity.pdbx_description
1 polymer ?
#
loop_
_entity_poly.entity_id
_entity_poly.type
_entity_poly.pdbx_seq_one_letter_code
_entity_poly.pdbx_strand_id
1 'polypeptide(L)'
;MAQQTVQLAGGRQIVLPLSKAVEIALRSLKIRFGRSLITTSGIILAIAFLMSVWSGADIVTSLKGAGKSEIDLLLQKKGIETGSAQGEQATEEDIARMAEEKSKQTWLVSLSLLVCVVGITNAMLMSVTERFREIGTMKCLGALDSFIIKLFLLESTFQGVAGTLVGIVIGLGLTTALALLDYGTFVFTYFPTSRVVESAGAAILAGTILSLVGAMLPAYTAAKMEPVEAMRSE
;
A
#
# COMPACT_ATOMS: atom_id res chain seq x y z
N MET A 1 45.71 40.62 31.76
CA MET A 1 45.27 40.19 30.43
C MET A 1 44.77 38.76 30.54
N ALA A 2 43.47 38.59 30.71
CA ALA A 2 42.83 37.29 30.86
C ALA A 2 42.26 36.89 29.50
N GLN A 3 42.86 35.88 28.89
CA GLN A 3 42.27 35.20 27.71
C GLN A 3 41.13 34.31 28.22
N GLN A 4 39.91 34.77 28.03
CA GLN A 4 38.74 33.92 28.16
C GLN A 4 38.70 32.97 26.93
N THR A 5 39.12 31.74 27.15
CA THR A 5 38.86 30.63 26.25
C THR A 5 37.35 30.37 26.23
N VAL A 6 36.69 30.83 25.17
CA VAL A 6 35.30 30.43 24.85
C VAL A 6 35.36 28.97 24.50
N GLN A 7 35.05 28.11 25.46
CA GLN A 7 34.71 26.71 25.19
C GLN A 7 33.43 26.70 24.37
N LEU A 8 33.56 26.48 23.07
CA LEU A 8 32.46 26.09 22.19
C LEU A 8 31.91 24.75 22.76
N ALA A 9 30.86 24.86 23.54
CA ALA A 9 30.10 23.70 23.98
C ALA A 9 29.64 22.98 22.71
N GLY A 10 30.24 21.83 22.43
CA GLY A 10 29.87 20.94 21.33
C GLY A 10 28.38 20.69 21.40
N GLY A 11 27.66 21.22 20.44
CA GLY A 11 26.20 21.11 20.35
C GLY A 11 25.81 19.65 20.47
N ARG A 12 25.21 19.29 21.59
CA ARG A 12 24.55 18.01 21.79
C ARG A 12 23.49 17.93 20.71
N GLN A 13 23.73 17.15 19.67
CA GLN A 13 22.74 16.90 18.62
C GLN A 13 21.44 16.43 19.29
N ILE A 14 20.41 17.25 19.20
CA ILE A 14 19.10 16.95 19.79
C ILE A 14 18.48 15.86 18.93
N VAL A 15 18.62 14.61 19.35
CA VAL A 15 17.89 13.50 18.75
C VAL A 15 16.44 13.65 19.21
N LEU A 16 15.56 14.12 18.34
CA LEU A 16 14.14 14.19 18.65
C LEU A 16 13.62 12.78 18.98
N PRO A 17 12.92 12.62 20.11
CA PRO A 17 12.31 11.33 20.45
C PRO A 17 11.27 10.95 19.39
N LEU A 18 11.19 9.65 19.06
CA LEU A 18 10.27 9.11 18.05
C LEU A 18 8.82 9.56 18.25
N SER A 19 8.37 9.75 19.50
CA SER A 19 7.03 10.27 19.81
C SER A 19 6.76 11.66 19.23
N LYS A 20 7.76 12.55 19.23
CA LYS A 20 7.63 13.88 18.63
C LYS A 20 7.70 13.83 17.10
N ALA A 21 8.49 12.93 16.53
CA ALA A 21 8.51 12.72 15.08
C ALA A 21 7.15 12.20 14.59
N VAL A 22 6.51 11.29 15.32
CA VAL A 22 5.16 10.79 15.04
C VAL A 22 4.12 11.91 15.12
N GLU A 23 4.16 12.74 16.16
CA GLU A 23 3.22 13.87 16.35
C GLU A 23 3.34 14.87 15.19
N ILE A 24 4.57 15.19 14.77
CA ILE A 24 4.83 16.10 13.64
C ILE A 24 4.32 15.49 12.33
N ALA A 25 4.55 14.19 12.09
CA ALA A 25 4.09 13.51 10.88
C ALA A 25 2.55 13.50 10.79
N LEU A 26 1.85 13.17 11.88
CA LEU A 26 0.39 13.20 11.93
C LEU A 26 -0.20 14.61 11.74
N ARG A 27 0.44 15.62 12.32
CA ARG A 27 0.02 17.02 12.16
C ARG A 27 0.21 17.49 10.71
N SER A 28 1.31 17.11 10.06
CA SER A 28 1.59 17.41 8.66
C SER A 28 0.55 16.81 7.73
N LEU A 29 0.13 15.57 7.98
CA LEU A 29 -0.95 14.91 7.23
C LEU A 29 -2.27 15.66 7.33
N LYS A 30 -2.62 16.16 8.52
CA LYS A 30 -3.88 16.89 8.74
C LYS A 30 -3.91 18.25 8.04
N ILE A 31 -2.80 18.97 8.01
CA ILE A 31 -2.72 20.32 7.40
C ILE A 31 -2.75 20.24 5.86
N ARG A 32 -2.24 19.13 5.27
CA ARG A 32 -2.11 18.94 3.82
C ARG A 32 -3.01 17.85 3.26
N PHE A 33 -4.20 17.70 3.84
CA PHE A 33 -5.16 16.64 3.55
C PHE A 33 -5.42 16.43 2.05
N GLY A 34 -5.62 17.51 1.27
CA GLY A 34 -5.91 17.40 -0.16
C GLY A 34 -4.81 16.71 -0.98
N ARG A 35 -3.54 16.97 -0.65
CA ARG A 35 -2.40 16.35 -1.34
C ARG A 35 -2.15 14.93 -0.88
N SER A 36 -2.22 14.69 0.42
CA SER A 36 -2.17 13.36 1.00
C SER A 36 -3.25 12.46 0.38
N LEU A 37 -4.41 13.02 0.03
CA LEU A 37 -5.49 12.30 -0.62
C LEU A 37 -5.10 11.78 -2.01
N ILE A 38 -4.39 12.57 -2.82
CA ILE A 38 -3.92 12.16 -4.17
C ILE A 38 -2.94 10.99 -4.05
N THR A 39 -1.96 11.09 -3.17
CA THR A 39 -0.98 10.02 -2.92
C THR A 39 -1.66 8.77 -2.40
N THR A 40 -2.54 8.93 -1.42
CA THR A 40 -3.26 7.82 -0.78
C THR A 40 -4.26 7.17 -1.73
N SER A 41 -4.87 7.92 -2.69
CA SER A 41 -5.80 7.34 -3.67
C SER A 41 -5.15 6.29 -4.56
N GLY A 42 -3.88 6.48 -4.95
CA GLY A 42 -3.11 5.48 -5.69
C GLY A 42 -2.94 4.17 -4.90
N ILE A 43 -2.62 4.30 -3.60
CA ILE A 43 -2.50 3.15 -2.70
C ILE A 43 -3.86 2.45 -2.52
N ILE A 44 -4.92 3.22 -2.30
CA ILE A 44 -6.29 2.72 -2.15
C ILE A 44 -6.69 1.89 -3.36
N LEU A 45 -6.51 2.43 -4.58
CA LEU A 45 -6.90 1.74 -5.81
C LEU A 45 -6.10 0.45 -6.03
N ALA A 46 -4.79 0.48 -5.82
CA ALA A 46 -3.94 -0.70 -6.00
C ALA A 46 -4.29 -1.82 -5.00
N ILE A 47 -4.50 -1.45 -3.73
CA ILE A 47 -4.85 -2.43 -2.70
C ILE A 47 -6.30 -2.91 -2.86
N ALA A 48 -7.23 -2.04 -3.26
CA ALA A 48 -8.59 -2.44 -3.57
C ALA A 48 -8.62 -3.45 -4.73
N PHE A 49 -7.81 -3.24 -5.77
CA PHE A 49 -7.66 -4.19 -6.86
C PHE A 49 -7.03 -5.51 -6.39
N LEU A 50 -5.93 -5.46 -5.64
CA LEU A 50 -5.29 -6.64 -5.07
C LEU A 50 -6.27 -7.45 -4.21
N MET A 51 -6.99 -6.77 -3.34
CA MET A 51 -7.96 -7.40 -2.45
C MET A 51 -9.16 -7.97 -3.21
N SER A 52 -9.60 -7.28 -4.27
CA SER A 52 -10.66 -7.77 -5.15
C SER A 52 -10.26 -9.07 -5.85
N VAL A 53 -9.05 -9.16 -6.35
CA VAL A 53 -8.52 -10.35 -7.02
C VAL A 53 -8.41 -11.52 -6.05
N TRP A 54 -7.82 -11.33 -4.86
CA TRP A 54 -7.64 -12.39 -3.87
C TRP A 54 -8.99 -12.85 -3.29
N SER A 55 -9.83 -11.90 -2.87
CA SER A 55 -11.14 -12.21 -2.29
C SER A 55 -12.07 -12.86 -3.31
N GLY A 56 -12.00 -12.47 -4.58
CA GLY A 56 -12.74 -13.13 -5.66
C GLY A 56 -12.33 -14.59 -5.83
N ALA A 57 -11.04 -14.89 -5.83
CA ALA A 57 -10.52 -16.26 -5.89
C ALA A 57 -10.94 -17.09 -4.67
N ASP A 58 -10.89 -16.50 -3.46
CA ASP A 58 -11.29 -17.16 -2.21
C ASP A 58 -12.79 -17.49 -2.19
N ILE A 59 -13.65 -16.56 -2.66
CA ILE A 59 -15.10 -16.78 -2.77
C ILE A 59 -15.39 -17.93 -3.75
N VAL A 60 -14.81 -17.91 -4.94
CA VAL A 60 -15.00 -18.97 -5.96
C VAL A 60 -14.54 -20.32 -5.41
N THR A 61 -13.40 -20.37 -4.73
CA THR A 61 -12.88 -21.61 -4.13
C THR A 61 -13.81 -22.13 -3.02
N SER A 62 -14.37 -21.24 -2.22
CA SER A 62 -15.34 -21.59 -1.16
C SER A 62 -16.64 -22.13 -1.74
N LEU A 63 -17.15 -21.52 -2.82
CA LEU A 63 -18.35 -21.96 -3.52
C LEU A 63 -18.15 -23.33 -4.18
N LYS A 64 -16.98 -23.58 -4.80
CA LYS A 64 -16.62 -24.91 -5.34
C LYS A 64 -16.63 -25.99 -4.25
N GLY A 65 -16.17 -25.65 -3.05
CA GLY A 65 -16.16 -26.57 -1.90
C GLY A 65 -17.55 -26.88 -1.31
N ALA A 66 -18.58 -26.10 -1.65
CA ALA A 66 -19.93 -26.28 -1.13
C ALA A 66 -20.70 -27.47 -1.78
N GLY A 67 -20.29 -27.94 -2.97
CA GLY A 67 -20.79 -29.17 -3.61
C GLY A 67 -22.29 -29.19 -3.91
N LYS A 68 -22.93 -28.02 -4.10
CA LYS A 68 -24.36 -27.94 -4.46
C LYS A 68 -24.53 -27.82 -5.97
N SER A 69 -25.38 -28.66 -6.55
CA SER A 69 -25.64 -28.68 -8.01
C SER A 69 -26.13 -27.35 -8.57
N GLU A 70 -26.83 -26.52 -7.78
CA GLU A 70 -27.26 -25.17 -8.20
C GLU A 70 -26.07 -24.21 -8.35
N ILE A 71 -25.08 -24.31 -7.45
CA ILE A 71 -23.84 -23.49 -7.49
C ILE A 71 -22.99 -23.96 -8.67
N ASP A 72 -22.91 -25.25 -8.92
CA ASP A 72 -22.16 -25.83 -10.04
C ASP A 72 -22.71 -25.35 -11.40
N LEU A 73 -24.04 -25.27 -11.55
CA LEU A 73 -24.67 -24.71 -12.75
C LEU A 73 -24.36 -23.22 -12.94
N LEU A 74 -24.31 -22.42 -11.87
CA LEU A 74 -23.95 -21.00 -11.93
C LEU A 74 -22.47 -20.80 -12.28
N LEU A 75 -21.58 -21.61 -11.73
CA LEU A 75 -20.15 -21.60 -12.04
C LEU A 75 -19.90 -22.01 -13.50
N GLN A 76 -20.56 -23.07 -13.96
CA GLN A 76 -20.47 -23.56 -15.33
C GLN A 76 -20.97 -22.55 -16.35
N LYS A 77 -22.07 -21.83 -16.04
CA LYS A 77 -22.57 -20.73 -16.89
C LYS A 77 -21.56 -19.59 -17.07
N LYS A 78 -20.63 -19.42 -16.14
CA LYS A 78 -19.54 -18.44 -16.19
C LYS A 78 -18.22 -19.01 -16.77
N GLY A 79 -18.24 -20.24 -17.28
CA GLY A 79 -17.05 -20.89 -17.82
C GLY A 79 -16.02 -21.29 -16.74
N ILE A 80 -16.44 -21.28 -15.47
CA ILE A 80 -15.63 -21.78 -14.38
C ILE A 80 -15.93 -23.28 -14.26
N GLU A 81 -15.07 -24.10 -14.80
CA GLU A 81 -15.24 -25.56 -14.70
C GLU A 81 -15.24 -25.98 -13.23
N THR A 82 -16.36 -26.46 -12.79
CA THR A 82 -16.52 -27.21 -11.55
C THR A 82 -16.05 -28.61 -11.86
N GLY A 83 -14.78 -28.89 -11.64
CA GLY A 83 -14.32 -30.25 -11.56
C GLY A 83 -15.15 -30.93 -10.47
N SER A 84 -16.18 -31.66 -10.86
CA SER A 84 -16.90 -32.55 -9.98
C SER A 84 -15.84 -33.43 -9.31
N ALA A 85 -15.63 -33.19 -8.02
CA ALA A 85 -14.66 -33.89 -7.18
C ALA A 85 -15.14 -35.31 -6.93
N GLN A 86 -15.27 -36.11 -7.97
CA GLN A 86 -15.43 -37.52 -7.91
C GLN A 86 -14.62 -38.20 -9.02
N GLY A 87 -13.32 -38.36 -8.76
CA GLY A 87 -12.55 -39.44 -9.35
C GLY A 87 -12.00 -39.34 -10.75
N GLU A 88 -12.17 -38.20 -11.46
CA GLU A 88 -11.48 -37.98 -12.73
C GLU A 88 -10.16 -37.27 -12.48
N GLN A 89 -9.08 -37.91 -12.89
CA GLN A 89 -7.73 -37.36 -12.89
C GLN A 89 -7.76 -36.08 -13.70
N ALA A 90 -7.43 -34.94 -13.05
CA ALA A 90 -7.30 -33.66 -13.73
C ALA A 90 -6.41 -33.86 -14.97
N THR A 91 -6.98 -33.62 -16.13
CA THR A 91 -6.29 -33.79 -17.41
C THR A 91 -5.11 -32.82 -17.44
N GLU A 92 -3.99 -33.17 -18.08
CA GLU A 92 -2.82 -32.29 -18.21
C GLU A 92 -3.21 -30.90 -18.79
N GLU A 93 -4.23 -30.87 -19.65
CA GLU A 93 -4.78 -29.63 -20.21
C GLU A 93 -5.46 -28.75 -19.13
N ASP A 94 -6.14 -29.32 -18.16
CA ASP A 94 -6.79 -28.55 -17.07
C ASP A 94 -5.75 -27.95 -16.13
N ILE A 95 -4.68 -28.69 -15.84
CA ILE A 95 -3.54 -28.21 -15.06
C ILE A 95 -2.84 -27.07 -15.80
N ALA A 96 -2.65 -27.17 -17.11
CA ALA A 96 -2.02 -26.14 -17.94
C ALA A 96 -2.87 -24.86 -17.99
N ARG A 97 -4.21 -24.98 -18.15
CA ARG A 97 -5.15 -23.85 -18.13
C ARG A 97 -5.17 -23.14 -16.78
N MET A 98 -5.24 -23.87 -15.67
CA MET A 98 -5.16 -23.31 -14.32
C MET A 98 -3.83 -22.58 -14.07
N ALA A 99 -2.72 -23.11 -14.58
CA ALA A 99 -1.40 -22.49 -14.48
C ALA A 99 -1.34 -21.20 -15.31
N GLU A 100 -1.95 -21.17 -16.49
CA GLU A 100 -2.03 -20.00 -17.35
C GLU A 100 -2.89 -18.89 -16.73
N GLU A 101 -4.06 -19.21 -16.19
CA GLU A 101 -4.93 -18.25 -15.49
C GLU A 101 -4.24 -17.66 -14.27
N LYS A 102 -3.59 -18.49 -13.44
CA LYS A 102 -2.81 -18.05 -12.29
C LYS A 102 -1.64 -17.16 -12.70
N SER A 103 -0.98 -17.48 -13.81
CA SER A 103 0.10 -16.66 -14.37
C SER A 103 -0.41 -15.30 -14.82
N LYS A 104 -1.53 -15.22 -15.56
CA LYS A 104 -2.17 -13.97 -15.98
C LYS A 104 -2.56 -13.12 -14.77
N GLN A 105 -3.16 -13.75 -13.76
CA GLN A 105 -3.56 -13.07 -12.53
C GLN A 105 -2.35 -12.49 -11.79
N THR A 106 -1.27 -13.25 -11.65
CA THR A 106 -0.02 -12.80 -11.01
C THR A 106 0.60 -11.64 -11.78
N TRP A 107 0.58 -11.67 -13.10
CA TRP A 107 1.04 -10.59 -13.96
C TRP A 107 0.25 -9.30 -13.75
N LEU A 108 -1.07 -9.38 -13.76
CA LEU A 108 -1.94 -8.21 -13.56
C LEU A 108 -1.73 -7.58 -12.18
N VAL A 109 -1.62 -8.40 -11.14
CA VAL A 109 -1.33 -7.93 -9.77
C VAL A 109 0.05 -7.26 -9.73
N SER A 110 1.08 -7.89 -10.29
CA SER A 110 2.44 -7.35 -10.30
C SER A 110 2.51 -6.00 -11.02
N LEU A 111 1.86 -5.89 -12.19
CA LEU A 111 1.76 -4.63 -12.93
C LEU A 111 1.04 -3.54 -12.13
N SER A 112 -0.10 -3.87 -11.49
CA SER A 112 -0.84 -2.94 -10.66
C SER A 112 0.01 -2.42 -9.49
N LEU A 113 0.73 -3.30 -8.80
CA LEU A 113 1.64 -2.92 -7.71
C LEU A 113 2.79 -2.04 -8.20
N LEU A 114 3.35 -2.34 -9.37
CA LEU A 114 4.43 -1.55 -9.96
C LEU A 114 3.95 -0.12 -10.29
N VAL A 115 2.79 0.01 -10.93
CA VAL A 115 2.20 1.32 -11.23
C VAL A 115 1.92 2.10 -9.94
N CYS A 116 1.48 1.42 -8.87
CA CYS A 116 1.30 2.02 -7.57
C CYS A 116 2.61 2.59 -7.00
N VAL A 117 3.72 1.82 -7.03
CA VAL A 117 5.03 2.30 -6.57
C VAL A 117 5.46 3.55 -7.33
N VAL A 118 5.33 3.55 -8.66
CA VAL A 118 5.65 4.72 -9.49
C VAL A 118 4.78 5.92 -9.12
N GLY A 119 3.48 5.70 -8.91
CA GLY A 119 2.54 6.75 -8.49
C GLY A 119 2.90 7.35 -7.13
N ILE A 120 3.24 6.51 -6.15
CA ILE A 120 3.68 6.95 -4.81
C ILE A 120 4.97 7.76 -4.93
N THR A 121 5.94 7.24 -5.67
CA THR A 121 7.24 7.91 -5.86
C THR A 121 7.05 9.30 -6.48
N ASN A 122 6.25 9.41 -7.54
CA ASN A 122 5.99 10.69 -8.21
C ASN A 122 5.28 11.69 -7.29
N ALA A 123 4.25 11.25 -6.58
CA ALA A 123 3.52 12.10 -5.65
C ALA A 123 4.38 12.56 -4.46
N MET A 124 5.26 11.69 -3.97
CA MET A 124 6.21 12.02 -2.90
C MET A 124 7.31 12.98 -3.37
N LEU A 125 7.83 12.82 -4.60
CA LEU A 125 8.78 13.76 -5.19
C LEU A 125 8.15 15.17 -5.27
N MET A 126 6.91 15.28 -5.71
CA MET A 126 6.19 16.54 -5.72
C MET A 126 6.03 17.12 -4.30
N SER A 127 5.74 16.28 -3.30
CA SER A 127 5.68 16.72 -1.90
C SER A 127 7.03 17.26 -1.40
N VAL A 128 8.15 16.64 -1.80
CA VAL A 128 9.50 17.12 -1.46
C VAL A 128 9.78 18.48 -2.06
N THR A 129 9.47 18.69 -3.36
CA THR A 129 9.72 19.98 -4.03
C THR A 129 8.93 21.13 -3.40
N GLU A 130 7.72 20.88 -2.94
CA GLU A 130 6.91 21.91 -2.28
C GLU A 130 7.34 22.22 -0.84
N ARG A 131 8.01 21.27 -0.17
CA ARG A 131 8.60 21.45 1.18
C ARG A 131 10.06 21.85 1.14
N PHE A 132 10.57 22.23 -0.04
CA PHE A 132 11.99 22.52 -0.25
C PHE A 132 12.54 23.52 0.79
N ARG A 133 11.84 24.64 1.02
CA ARG A 133 12.21 25.65 2.00
C ARG A 133 12.13 25.17 3.44
N GLU A 134 11.12 24.36 3.78
CA GLU A 134 10.97 23.79 5.13
C GLU A 134 12.12 22.82 5.43
N ILE A 135 12.53 22.00 4.46
CA ILE A 135 13.67 21.09 4.59
C ILE A 135 14.97 21.88 4.73
N GLY A 136 15.15 22.95 3.91
CA GLY A 136 16.30 23.83 3.98
C GLY A 136 16.44 24.49 5.34
N THR A 137 15.36 25.05 5.90
CA THR A 137 15.38 25.65 7.25
C THR A 137 15.71 24.64 8.34
N MET A 138 15.15 23.40 8.27
CA MET A 138 15.51 22.35 9.23
C MET A 138 17.00 21.99 9.18
N LYS A 139 17.58 21.93 7.98
CA LYS A 139 19.01 21.68 7.80
C LYS A 139 19.88 22.82 8.31
N CYS A 140 19.49 24.07 8.08
CA CYS A 140 20.18 25.23 8.66
C CYS A 140 20.15 25.26 10.17
N LEU A 141 19.09 24.69 10.79
CA LEU A 141 18.97 24.50 12.24
C LEU A 141 19.74 23.28 12.76
N GLY A 142 20.46 22.55 11.89
CA GLY A 142 21.30 21.40 12.26
C GLY A 142 20.59 20.04 12.20
N ALA A 143 19.47 19.90 11.49
CA ALA A 143 18.84 18.61 11.30
C ALA A 143 19.73 17.68 10.46
N LEU A 144 19.92 16.45 10.92
CA LEU A 144 20.65 15.41 10.20
C LEU A 144 19.85 14.89 9.01
N ASP A 145 20.54 14.46 7.95
CA ASP A 145 19.94 13.82 6.79
C ASP A 145 19.11 12.59 7.17
N SER A 146 19.60 11.79 8.13
CA SER A 146 18.89 10.63 8.66
C SER A 146 17.57 10.99 9.35
N PHE A 147 17.44 12.17 9.94
CA PHE A 147 16.19 12.65 10.53
C PHE A 147 15.16 12.96 9.44
N ILE A 148 15.58 13.63 8.36
CA ILE A 148 14.72 13.95 7.21
C ILE A 148 14.20 12.66 6.56
N ILE A 149 15.08 11.68 6.32
CA ILE A 149 14.69 10.37 5.77
C ILE A 149 13.64 9.70 6.67
N LYS A 150 13.89 9.64 7.99
CA LYS A 150 12.94 9.04 8.94
C LYS A 150 11.58 9.73 8.93
N LEU A 151 11.56 11.07 8.82
CA LEU A 151 10.32 11.84 8.78
C LEU A 151 9.47 11.47 7.55
N PHE A 152 10.08 11.42 6.35
CA PHE A 152 9.38 11.05 5.13
C PHE A 152 8.94 9.57 5.12
N LEU A 153 9.78 8.65 5.59
CA LEU A 153 9.42 7.24 5.69
C LEU A 153 8.26 7.01 6.68
N LEU A 154 8.26 7.74 7.78
CA LEU A 154 7.19 7.67 8.77
C LEU A 154 5.87 8.22 8.21
N GLU A 155 5.93 9.34 7.50
CA GLU A 155 4.78 9.92 6.79
C GLU A 155 4.21 8.93 5.77
N SER A 156 5.07 8.32 4.93
CA SER A 156 4.64 7.33 3.94
C SER A 156 4.06 6.06 4.58
N THR A 157 4.59 5.63 5.70
CA THR A 157 4.06 4.47 6.45
C THR A 157 2.63 4.74 6.93
N PHE A 158 2.36 5.92 7.49
CA PHE A 158 1.00 6.28 7.89
C PHE A 158 0.04 6.36 6.71
N GLN A 159 0.46 6.96 5.59
CA GLN A 159 -0.33 7.01 4.37
C GLN A 159 -0.57 5.61 3.81
N GLY A 160 0.46 4.75 3.81
CA GLY A 160 0.39 3.36 3.38
C GLY A 160 -0.62 2.56 4.19
N VAL A 161 -0.54 2.61 5.51
CA VAL A 161 -1.47 1.90 6.39
C VAL A 161 -2.90 2.43 6.23
N ALA A 162 -3.09 3.75 6.24
CA ALA A 162 -4.41 4.36 6.08
C ALA A 162 -5.02 4.03 4.71
N GLY A 163 -4.24 4.16 3.63
CA GLY A 163 -4.68 3.83 2.27
C GLY A 163 -5.01 2.35 2.12
N THR A 164 -4.21 1.48 2.73
CA THR A 164 -4.44 0.03 2.70
C THR A 164 -5.74 -0.35 3.41
N LEU A 165 -5.99 0.20 4.60
CA LEU A 165 -7.24 -0.08 5.33
C LEU A 165 -8.47 0.32 4.52
N VAL A 166 -8.45 1.51 3.93
CA VAL A 166 -9.54 1.98 3.06
C VAL A 166 -9.64 1.11 1.80
N GLY A 167 -8.49 0.77 1.18
CA GLY A 167 -8.41 -0.10 0.02
C GLY A 167 -9.01 -1.49 0.25
N ILE A 168 -8.73 -2.10 1.41
CA ILE A 168 -9.32 -3.38 1.80
C ILE A 168 -10.85 -3.28 1.90
N VAL A 169 -11.36 -2.24 2.56
CA VAL A 169 -12.81 -2.06 2.71
C VAL A 169 -13.49 -1.88 1.35
N ILE A 170 -12.92 -1.05 0.47
CA ILE A 170 -13.44 -0.84 -0.89
C ILE A 170 -13.33 -2.10 -1.73
N GLY A 171 -12.18 -2.78 -1.71
CA GLY A 171 -11.95 -4.01 -2.47
C GLY A 171 -12.89 -5.13 -2.06
N LEU A 172 -13.03 -5.37 -0.75
CA LEU A 172 -13.98 -6.36 -0.22
C LEU A 172 -15.42 -5.98 -0.55
N GLY A 173 -15.80 -4.72 -0.37
CA GLY A 173 -17.15 -4.25 -0.66
C GLY A 173 -17.51 -4.44 -2.15
N LEU A 174 -16.60 -4.07 -3.05
CA LEU A 174 -16.79 -4.22 -4.50
C LEU A 174 -16.89 -5.70 -4.89
N THR A 175 -15.96 -6.53 -4.40
CA THR A 175 -15.97 -7.97 -4.72
C THR A 175 -17.19 -8.66 -4.17
N THR A 176 -17.58 -8.36 -2.93
CA THR A 176 -18.79 -8.94 -2.33
C THR A 176 -20.06 -8.49 -3.09
N ALA A 177 -20.12 -7.23 -3.50
CA ALA A 177 -21.24 -6.72 -4.31
C ALA A 177 -21.33 -7.40 -5.67
N LEU A 178 -20.19 -7.56 -6.38
CA LEU A 178 -20.15 -8.28 -7.66
C LEU A 178 -20.51 -9.77 -7.47
N ALA A 179 -19.95 -10.42 -6.46
CA ALA A 179 -20.26 -11.80 -6.15
C ALA A 179 -21.75 -12.01 -5.79
N LEU A 180 -22.37 -11.04 -5.13
CA LEU A 180 -23.80 -11.07 -4.83
C LEU A 180 -24.66 -11.00 -6.10
N LEU A 181 -24.27 -10.17 -7.06
CA LEU A 181 -24.94 -10.09 -8.37
C LEU A 181 -24.77 -11.37 -9.18
N ASP A 182 -23.63 -12.04 -9.05
CA ASP A 182 -23.25 -13.21 -9.83
C ASP A 182 -23.80 -14.52 -9.25
N TYR A 183 -23.73 -14.69 -7.94
CA TYR A 183 -24.03 -15.94 -7.23
C TYR A 183 -25.22 -15.81 -6.26
N GLY A 184 -25.82 -14.63 -6.15
CA GLY A 184 -26.94 -14.37 -5.25
C GLY A 184 -26.58 -14.52 -3.78
N THR A 185 -27.57 -14.85 -2.95
CA THR A 185 -27.44 -14.94 -1.49
C THR A 185 -26.54 -16.07 -0.99
N PHE A 186 -26.14 -17.02 -1.86
CA PHE A 186 -25.22 -18.11 -1.51
C PHE A 186 -23.87 -17.61 -1.04
N VAL A 187 -23.44 -16.42 -1.49
CA VAL A 187 -22.18 -15.80 -1.07
C VAL A 187 -22.13 -15.59 0.44
N PHE A 188 -23.22 -15.15 1.07
CA PHE A 188 -23.27 -14.92 2.51
C PHE A 188 -23.22 -16.22 3.33
N THR A 189 -23.80 -17.28 2.78
CA THR A 189 -23.84 -18.58 3.49
C THR A 189 -22.48 -19.29 3.50
N TYR A 190 -21.69 -19.11 2.43
CA TYR A 190 -20.39 -19.76 2.25
C TYR A 190 -19.22 -18.77 2.23
N PHE A 191 -19.37 -17.61 2.88
CA PHE A 191 -18.33 -16.57 2.89
C PHE A 191 -17.09 -17.04 3.64
N PRO A 192 -15.91 -17.07 2.99
CA PRO A 192 -14.67 -17.61 3.58
C PRO A 192 -13.99 -16.60 4.51
N THR A 193 -14.61 -16.28 5.66
CA THR A 193 -14.14 -15.24 6.58
C THR A 193 -12.69 -15.41 7.02
N SER A 194 -12.25 -16.65 7.29
CA SER A 194 -10.87 -16.93 7.72
C SER A 194 -9.85 -16.60 6.64
N ARG A 195 -10.11 -16.96 5.38
CA ARG A 195 -9.21 -16.66 4.26
C ARG A 195 -9.18 -15.16 3.95
N VAL A 196 -10.34 -14.50 4.02
CA VAL A 196 -10.45 -13.05 3.80
C VAL A 196 -9.64 -12.29 4.86
N VAL A 197 -9.64 -12.71 6.12
CA VAL A 197 -8.82 -12.09 7.18
C VAL A 197 -7.32 -12.32 6.92
N GLU A 198 -6.94 -13.50 6.47
CA GLU A 198 -5.55 -13.79 6.09
C GLU A 198 -5.10 -12.94 4.90
N SER A 199 -5.91 -12.87 3.83
CA SER A 199 -5.68 -12.03 2.66
C SER A 199 -5.61 -10.54 3.03
N ALA A 200 -6.47 -10.07 3.95
CA ALA A 200 -6.42 -8.71 4.46
C ALA A 200 -5.12 -8.42 5.25
N GLY A 201 -4.67 -9.36 6.07
CA GLY A 201 -3.38 -9.25 6.76
C GLY A 201 -2.21 -9.16 5.79
N ALA A 202 -2.19 -10.01 4.77
CA ALA A 202 -1.18 -9.98 3.72
C ALA A 202 -1.23 -8.66 2.92
N ALA A 203 -2.43 -8.13 2.63
CA ALA A 203 -2.61 -6.84 1.95
C ALA A 203 -2.08 -5.67 2.78
N ILE A 204 -2.24 -5.68 4.12
CA ILE A 204 -1.67 -4.65 5.00
C ILE A 204 -0.14 -4.66 4.93
N LEU A 205 0.47 -5.82 4.97
CA LEU A 205 1.93 -5.95 4.84
C LEU A 205 2.40 -5.48 3.47
N ALA A 206 1.75 -5.93 2.39
CA ALA A 206 2.10 -5.54 1.03
C ALA A 206 1.96 -4.03 0.82
N GLY A 207 0.86 -3.41 1.23
CA GLY A 207 0.61 -1.97 1.09
C GLY A 207 1.60 -1.12 1.89
N THR A 208 1.95 -1.56 3.11
CA THR A 208 2.96 -0.88 3.93
C THR A 208 4.35 -0.96 3.31
N ILE A 209 4.75 -2.14 2.83
CA ILE A 209 6.05 -2.33 2.15
C ILE A 209 6.09 -1.49 0.87
N LEU A 210 5.02 -1.50 0.08
CA LEU A 210 4.93 -0.75 -1.15
C LEU A 210 5.08 0.77 -0.93
N SER A 211 4.44 1.29 0.12
CA SER A 211 4.52 2.72 0.47
C SER A 211 5.94 3.10 0.91
N LEU A 212 6.62 2.23 1.68
CA LEU A 212 8.00 2.44 2.08
C LEU A 212 8.95 2.43 0.88
N VAL A 213 8.80 1.45 -0.02
CA VAL A 213 9.64 1.33 -1.23
C VAL A 213 9.44 2.56 -2.13
N GLY A 214 8.18 2.97 -2.38
CA GLY A 214 7.86 4.14 -3.20
C GLY A 214 8.38 5.46 -2.61
N ALA A 215 8.45 5.58 -1.28
CA ALA A 215 8.94 6.77 -0.60
C ALA A 215 10.47 6.81 -0.43
N MET A 216 11.17 5.70 -0.61
CA MET A 216 12.61 5.60 -0.32
C MET A 216 13.44 6.56 -1.17
N LEU A 217 13.17 6.62 -2.48
CA LEU A 217 13.87 7.49 -3.42
C LEU A 217 13.59 8.98 -3.16
N PRO A 218 12.33 9.43 -3.00
CA PRO A 218 12.04 10.82 -2.62
C PRO A 218 12.63 11.22 -1.26
N ALA A 219 12.59 10.35 -0.27
CA ALA A 219 13.15 10.63 1.04
C ALA A 219 14.69 10.84 0.98
N TYR A 220 15.36 10.03 0.16
CA TYR A 220 16.80 10.17 -0.05
C TYR A 220 17.15 11.48 -0.80
N THR A 221 16.40 11.84 -1.84
CA THR A 221 16.60 13.10 -2.56
C THR A 221 16.36 14.31 -1.65
N ALA A 222 15.31 14.28 -0.83
CA ALA A 222 15.03 15.32 0.16
C ALA A 222 16.18 15.48 1.17
N ALA A 223 16.77 14.39 1.62
CA ALA A 223 17.85 14.40 2.57
C ALA A 223 19.17 14.95 2.00
N LYS A 224 19.41 14.79 0.69
CA LYS A 224 20.63 15.29 0.03
C LYS A 224 20.57 16.73 -0.48
N MET A 225 19.44 17.41 -0.34
CA MET A 225 19.29 18.80 -0.76
C MET A 225 20.25 19.74 -0.02
N GLU A 226 20.88 20.65 -0.75
CA GLU A 226 21.77 21.66 -0.16
C GLU A 226 20.93 22.79 0.45
N PRO A 227 21.19 23.22 1.72
CA PRO A 227 20.42 24.25 2.41
C PRO A 227 20.48 25.61 1.70
N VAL A 228 21.61 25.90 1.03
CA VAL A 228 21.85 27.16 0.35
C VAL A 228 20.94 27.31 -0.89
N GLU A 229 20.78 26.23 -1.67
CA GLU A 229 19.86 26.22 -2.81
C GLU A 229 18.40 26.37 -2.38
N ALA A 230 18.04 25.74 -1.27
CA ALA A 230 16.69 25.81 -0.72
C ALA A 230 16.27 27.23 -0.29
N MET A 231 17.23 28.06 0.09
CA MET A 231 16.96 29.46 0.47
C MET A 231 17.08 30.46 -0.69
N ARG A 232 17.73 30.08 -1.78
CA ARG A 232 17.97 30.94 -2.96
C ARG A 232 16.89 30.85 -4.02
N SER A 233 16.05 29.82 -4.01
CA SER A 233 14.94 29.67 -4.95
C SER A 233 13.83 30.66 -4.60
N GLU A 234 13.79 31.80 -5.29
CA GLU A 234 12.64 32.68 -5.39
C GLU A 234 11.58 32.08 -6.32
#